data_f8c5bb140e52c7ad827d6d092ae7fb3d
#
_entry.id   f8c5bb140e52c7ad827d6d092ae7fb3d
#
_cell.length_a   1.000
_cell.length_b   1.000
_cell.length_c   1.000
_cell.angle_alpha   90.00
_cell.angle_beta   90.00
_cell.angle_gamma   90.00
#
_symmetry.space_group_name_H-M   'P 1'
#
loop_
_entity.id
_entity.type
_entity.pdbx_description
1 polymer ?
#
loop_
_entity_poly.entity_id
_entity_poly.type
_entity_poly.pdbx_seq_one_letter_code
_entity_poly.pdbx_strand_id
1 'polypeptide(L)'
;SDIFDDFFDGFGGRSRGRRRSTDYRGADLRYDLSISLEDAYNGKKQDISFSSSDKCNACNSSGAEPGSKPTSCSTCGGQGQVRSSQGFFTIQQTCPNCAGSGEQISNPCKECKGMGKKQTNKKISTNIPKGVDDGTRIRLAGKGDAGSRGGATGDLYLFINVHSHDLFKRSDENLFFEFP
;
A
#
# COMPACT_ATOMS: atom_id res chain seq x y z
N SER A 1 19.11 29.51 -34.08
CA SER A 1 20.07 28.43 -33.83
C SER A 1 20.23 28.20 -32.32
N ASP A 2 19.15 27.94 -31.61
CA ASP A 2 19.10 27.90 -30.13
C ASP A 2 18.59 26.58 -29.60
N ILE A 3 18.77 25.48 -30.36
CA ILE A 3 18.33 24.14 -29.93
C ILE A 3 19.37 23.45 -29.01
N PHE A 4 20.61 23.96 -28.98
CA PHE A 4 21.69 23.40 -28.17
C PHE A 4 21.76 23.99 -26.77
N ASP A 5 21.25 25.18 -26.53
CA ASP A 5 21.26 25.79 -25.18
C ASP A 5 20.24 25.13 -24.24
N ASP A 6 19.07 24.74 -24.75
CA ASP A 6 18.05 24.04 -23.95
C ASP A 6 18.46 22.62 -23.55
N PHE A 7 19.38 21.99 -24.28
CA PHE A 7 19.86 20.66 -23.97
C PHE A 7 20.91 20.65 -22.84
N PHE A 8 21.68 21.73 -22.72
CA PHE A 8 22.74 21.82 -21.70
C PHE A 8 22.24 22.34 -20.36
N ASP A 9 21.18 23.12 -20.33
CA ASP A 9 20.59 23.63 -19.08
C ASP A 9 19.84 22.51 -18.29
N GLY A 10 19.38 21.49 -19.00
CA GLY A 10 18.80 20.28 -18.39
C GLY A 10 19.81 19.33 -17.73
N PHE A 11 21.10 19.42 -18.06
CA PHE A 11 22.11 18.46 -17.59
C PHE A 11 22.99 18.97 -16.44
N GLY A 12 22.91 20.28 -16.14
CA GLY A 12 23.69 20.95 -15.06
C GLY A 12 22.93 21.16 -13.75
N GLY A 13 21.68 20.73 -13.66
CA GLY A 13 20.87 20.85 -12.46
C GLY A 13 21.39 19.98 -11.32
N ARG A 14 21.94 20.63 -10.30
CA ARG A 14 22.27 20.05 -9.00
C ARG A 14 21.20 19.06 -8.58
N SER A 15 21.44 17.78 -8.82
CA SER A 15 20.74 16.69 -8.19
C SER A 15 20.96 16.84 -6.68
N ARG A 16 20.12 17.66 -6.03
CA ARG A 16 19.83 17.47 -4.61
C ARG A 16 19.33 16.05 -4.53
N GLY A 17 20.19 15.16 -4.03
CA GLY A 17 19.87 13.78 -3.80
C GLY A 17 18.52 13.72 -3.07
N ARG A 18 17.46 13.48 -3.81
CA ARG A 18 16.24 12.93 -3.25
C ARG A 18 16.72 11.63 -2.60
N ARG A 19 16.97 11.68 -1.30
CA ARG A 19 16.95 10.49 -0.48
C ARG A 19 15.67 9.80 -0.90
N ARG A 20 15.79 8.73 -1.69
CA ARG A 20 14.71 7.78 -1.86
C ARG A 20 14.38 7.35 -0.44
N SER A 21 13.42 8.00 0.17
CA SER A 21 12.78 7.47 1.35
C SER A 21 12.33 6.09 0.92
N THR A 22 12.95 5.06 1.45
CA THR A 22 12.45 3.71 1.34
C THR A 22 11.02 3.81 1.82
N ASP A 23 10.07 3.66 0.90
CA ASP A 23 8.66 3.90 1.21
C ASP A 23 8.21 2.75 2.12
N TYR A 24 8.31 2.98 3.41
CA TYR A 24 7.85 2.03 4.44
C TYR A 24 6.34 2.06 4.63
N ARG A 25 5.61 2.77 3.74
CA ARG A 25 4.16 2.78 3.75
C ARG A 25 3.61 1.37 3.54
N GLY A 26 2.55 1.05 4.28
CA GLY A 26 1.82 -0.20 4.11
C GLY A 26 1.13 -0.27 2.75
N ALA A 27 0.90 -1.48 2.27
CA ALA A 27 0.19 -1.71 1.03
C ALA A 27 -1.27 -1.26 1.14
N ASP A 28 -1.79 -0.74 0.04
CA ASP A 28 -3.21 -0.52 -0.11
C ASP A 28 -3.90 -1.86 -0.37
N LEU A 29 -5.07 -2.05 0.23
CA LEU A 29 -5.86 -3.27 0.10
C LEU A 29 -7.06 -3.03 -0.80
N ARG A 30 -7.48 -4.08 -1.49
CA ARG A 30 -8.70 -4.11 -2.30
C ARG A 30 -9.70 -5.07 -1.69
N TYR A 31 -10.95 -4.66 -1.64
CA TYR A 31 -12.07 -5.48 -1.25
C TYR A 31 -13.22 -5.31 -2.23
N ASP A 32 -13.64 -6.38 -2.87
CA ASP A 32 -14.77 -6.37 -3.79
C ASP A 32 -16.06 -6.67 -3.00
N LEU A 33 -17.00 -5.74 -3.05
CA LEU A 33 -18.26 -5.80 -2.34
C LEU A 33 -19.42 -5.83 -3.34
N SER A 34 -20.19 -6.89 -3.29
CA SER A 34 -21.38 -7.04 -4.14
C SER A 34 -22.63 -6.62 -3.37
N ILE A 35 -23.47 -5.81 -4.01
CA ILE A 35 -24.72 -5.28 -3.48
C ILE A 35 -25.86 -5.46 -4.49
N SER A 36 -27.10 -5.43 -4.00
CA SER A 36 -28.27 -5.44 -4.90
C SER A 36 -28.53 -4.05 -5.49
N LEU A 37 -29.39 -4.00 -6.50
CA LEU A 37 -29.82 -2.73 -7.11
C LEU A 37 -30.58 -1.86 -6.10
N GLU A 38 -31.39 -2.46 -5.23
CA GLU A 38 -32.13 -1.79 -4.16
C GLU A 38 -31.18 -1.20 -3.09
N ASP A 39 -30.15 -1.96 -2.71
CA ASP A 39 -29.12 -1.48 -1.78
C ASP A 39 -28.37 -0.30 -2.37
N ALA A 40 -28.08 -0.33 -3.68
CA ALA A 40 -27.44 0.79 -4.38
C ALA A 40 -28.33 2.05 -4.40
N TYR A 41 -29.64 1.89 -4.54
CA TYR A 41 -30.60 2.99 -4.51
C TYR A 41 -30.77 3.58 -3.12
N ASN A 42 -30.97 2.74 -2.12
CA ASN A 42 -31.27 3.17 -0.75
C ASN A 42 -30.04 3.59 0.04
N GLY A 43 -28.87 3.16 -0.38
CA GLY A 43 -27.67 3.16 0.43
C GLY A 43 -27.74 2.07 1.52
N LYS A 44 -26.60 1.63 1.99
CA LYS A 44 -26.50 0.53 2.94
C LYS A 44 -25.33 0.69 3.89
N LYS A 45 -25.56 0.36 5.15
CA LYS A 45 -24.49 0.14 6.10
C LYS A 45 -24.07 -1.33 6.03
N GLN A 46 -22.81 -1.58 5.69
CA GLN A 46 -22.30 -2.92 5.47
C GLN A 46 -21.09 -3.19 6.36
N ASP A 47 -21.12 -4.32 7.05
CA ASP A 47 -19.95 -4.83 7.77
C ASP A 47 -19.11 -5.68 6.82
N ILE A 48 -17.84 -5.37 6.76
CA ILE A 48 -16.85 -6.10 5.96
C ILE A 48 -15.76 -6.67 6.87
N SER A 49 -15.31 -7.87 6.54
CA SER A 49 -14.22 -8.54 7.24
C SER A 49 -13.11 -8.83 6.24
N PHE A 50 -11.90 -8.42 6.56
CA PHE A 50 -10.74 -8.63 5.71
C PHE A 50 -9.49 -8.83 6.54
N SER A 51 -8.51 -9.49 5.95
CA SER A 51 -7.20 -9.67 6.55
C SER A 51 -6.30 -8.50 6.22
N SER A 52 -5.65 -7.93 7.21
CA SER A 52 -4.64 -6.89 7.04
C SER A 52 -3.50 -7.07 8.03
N SER A 53 -2.37 -6.44 7.75
CA SER A 53 -1.25 -6.42 8.70
C SER A 53 -1.41 -5.23 9.66
N ASP A 54 -1.27 -5.48 10.95
CA ASP A 54 -1.19 -4.46 11.98
C ASP A 54 0.24 -4.30 12.51
N LYS A 55 0.51 -3.15 13.10
CA LYS A 55 1.78 -2.89 13.77
C LYS A 55 1.99 -3.88 14.91
N CYS A 56 3.18 -4.43 15.01
CA CYS A 56 3.53 -5.27 16.14
C CYS A 56 3.73 -4.41 17.39
N ASN A 57 2.85 -4.56 18.36
CA ASN A 57 2.93 -3.80 19.61
C ASN A 57 4.11 -4.24 20.49
N ALA A 58 4.51 -5.51 20.41
CA ALA A 58 5.61 -6.04 21.23
C ALA A 58 6.94 -5.36 20.93
N CYS A 59 7.20 -5.00 19.66
CA CYS A 59 8.43 -4.33 19.24
C CYS A 59 8.22 -2.91 18.71
N ASN A 60 7.00 -2.35 18.83
CA ASN A 60 6.65 -1.04 18.28
C ASN A 60 7.03 -0.89 16.80
N SER A 61 6.78 -1.91 16.01
CA SER A 61 7.08 -1.99 14.57
C SER A 61 8.57 -2.03 14.21
N SER A 62 9.48 -2.08 15.16
CA SER A 62 10.93 -2.14 14.88
C SER A 62 11.38 -3.49 14.29
N GLY A 63 10.65 -4.55 14.55
CA GLY A 63 11.04 -5.91 14.22
C GLY A 63 12.11 -6.50 15.17
N ALA A 64 12.71 -5.70 16.03
CA ALA A 64 13.72 -6.14 16.99
C ALA A 64 13.08 -6.51 18.33
N GLU A 65 13.69 -7.45 19.06
CA GLU A 65 13.24 -7.81 20.41
C GLU A 65 13.24 -6.58 21.32
N PRO A 66 12.26 -6.42 22.25
CA PRO A 66 12.25 -5.32 23.19
C PRO A 66 13.57 -5.20 23.94
N GLY A 67 14.16 -4.00 23.93
CA GLY A 67 15.50 -3.74 24.50
C GLY A 67 16.65 -3.85 23.50
N SER A 68 16.44 -4.41 22.32
CA SER A 68 17.41 -4.38 21.22
C SER A 68 17.01 -3.35 20.16
N LYS A 69 17.98 -2.87 19.40
CA LYS A 69 17.75 -1.92 18.30
C LYS A 69 18.29 -2.50 17.00
N PRO A 70 17.63 -2.22 15.86
CA PRO A 70 18.24 -2.50 14.57
C PRO A 70 19.58 -1.76 14.44
N THR A 71 20.56 -2.42 13.86
CA THR A 71 21.90 -1.86 13.59
C THR A 71 22.06 -1.64 12.09
N SER A 72 22.90 -0.68 11.70
CA SER A 72 23.20 -0.46 10.29
C SER A 72 23.79 -1.72 9.67
N CYS A 73 23.33 -2.07 8.48
CA CYS A 73 23.85 -3.22 7.74
C CYS A 73 25.32 -2.99 7.39
N SER A 74 26.21 -3.87 7.85
CA SER A 74 27.65 -3.77 7.61
C SER A 74 28.01 -3.89 6.13
N THR A 75 27.24 -4.64 5.36
CA THR A 75 27.49 -4.88 3.93
C THR A 75 27.25 -3.64 3.06
N CYS A 76 26.23 -2.85 3.37
CA CYS A 76 25.88 -1.66 2.58
C CYS A 76 26.06 -0.34 3.36
N GLY A 77 26.56 -0.40 4.60
CA GLY A 77 26.72 0.79 5.44
C GLY A 77 25.41 1.54 5.73
N GLY A 78 24.29 0.83 5.77
CA GLY A 78 22.97 1.44 5.98
C GLY A 78 22.28 1.94 4.71
N GLN A 79 22.90 1.82 3.54
CA GLN A 79 22.34 2.35 2.28
C GLN A 79 21.27 1.46 1.65
N GLY A 80 21.14 0.21 2.07
CA GLY A 80 20.20 -0.77 1.48
C GLY A 80 20.58 -1.26 0.10
N GLN A 81 21.63 -0.72 -0.51
CA GLN A 81 22.09 -1.04 -1.85
C GLN A 81 23.60 -1.19 -1.87
N VAL A 82 24.09 -2.07 -2.70
CA VAL A 82 25.51 -2.26 -2.98
C VAL A 82 25.83 -1.88 -4.41
N ARG A 83 26.99 -1.29 -4.62
CA ARG A 83 27.49 -0.93 -5.95
C ARG A 83 28.56 -1.93 -6.34
N SER A 84 28.41 -2.54 -7.50
CA SER A 84 29.40 -3.39 -8.10
C SER A 84 29.90 -2.75 -9.40
N SER A 85 31.19 -2.48 -9.50
CA SER A 85 31.80 -1.96 -10.71
C SER A 85 32.37 -3.10 -11.52
N GLN A 86 31.88 -3.28 -12.74
CA GLN A 86 32.45 -4.21 -13.72
C GLN A 86 32.91 -3.41 -14.94
N GLY A 87 34.22 -3.15 -15.02
CA GLY A 87 34.80 -2.32 -16.07
C GLY A 87 34.29 -0.89 -16.01
N PHE A 88 33.70 -0.42 -17.11
CA PHE A 88 33.16 0.94 -17.21
C PHE A 88 31.72 1.10 -16.69
N PHE A 89 31.08 0.02 -16.26
CA PHE A 89 29.70 0.04 -15.78
C PHE A 89 29.63 -0.13 -14.28
N THR A 90 28.88 0.75 -13.63
CA THR A 90 28.53 0.61 -12.21
C THR A 90 27.09 0.12 -12.10
N ILE A 91 26.92 -1.09 -11.59
CA ILE A 91 25.61 -1.70 -11.35
C ILE A 91 25.27 -1.47 -9.88
N GLN A 92 24.10 -0.92 -9.64
CA GLN A 92 23.55 -0.75 -8.31
C GLN A 92 22.47 -1.82 -8.10
N GLN A 93 22.65 -2.64 -7.08
CA GLN A 93 21.71 -3.72 -6.76
C GLN A 93 21.29 -3.65 -5.29
N THR A 94 20.10 -4.20 -5.00
CA THR A 94 19.62 -4.32 -3.63
C THR A 94 20.62 -5.14 -2.79
N CYS A 95 20.94 -4.66 -1.59
CA CYS A 95 21.85 -5.36 -0.70
C CYS A 95 21.26 -6.74 -0.33
N PRO A 96 21.96 -7.85 -0.62
CA PRO A 96 21.43 -9.19 -0.35
C PRO A 96 21.30 -9.46 1.15
N ASN A 97 22.10 -8.80 1.98
CA ASN A 97 22.17 -9.07 3.40
C ASN A 97 21.03 -8.43 4.21
N CYS A 98 20.57 -7.25 3.78
CA CYS A 98 19.46 -6.54 4.43
C CYS A 98 18.21 -6.41 3.54
N ALA A 99 18.22 -7.03 2.35
CA ALA A 99 17.14 -7.00 1.37
C ALA A 99 16.61 -5.56 1.12
N GLY A 100 17.49 -4.59 1.04
CA GLY A 100 17.17 -3.18 0.78
C GLY A 100 16.84 -2.34 2.01
N SER A 101 16.76 -2.94 3.18
CA SER A 101 16.38 -2.23 4.41
C SER A 101 17.43 -1.31 4.97
N GLY A 102 18.70 -1.55 4.67
CA GLY A 102 19.82 -0.82 5.25
C GLY A 102 20.17 -1.18 6.70
N GLU A 103 19.36 -2.02 7.33
CA GLU A 103 19.52 -2.39 8.74
C GLU A 103 19.50 -3.90 8.92
N GLN A 104 20.14 -4.35 9.98
CA GLN A 104 20.15 -5.74 10.43
C GLN A 104 19.54 -5.83 11.83
N ILE A 105 18.75 -6.86 12.05
CA ILE A 105 18.14 -7.16 13.33
C ILE A 105 18.85 -8.40 13.89
N SER A 106 19.73 -8.20 14.88
CA SER A 106 20.46 -9.30 15.52
C SER A 106 19.52 -10.19 16.33
N ASN A 107 18.57 -9.58 17.04
CA ASN A 107 17.58 -10.28 17.86
C ASN A 107 16.18 -9.97 17.32
N PRO A 108 15.61 -10.83 16.47
CA PRO A 108 14.28 -10.58 15.94
C PRO A 108 13.20 -10.73 17.01
N CYS A 109 12.20 -9.86 16.95
CA CYS A 109 11.04 -9.92 17.82
C CYS A 109 10.36 -11.28 17.65
N LYS A 110 10.12 -11.98 18.75
CA LYS A 110 9.51 -13.32 18.78
C LYS A 110 8.08 -13.32 18.26
N GLU A 111 7.36 -12.22 18.48
CA GLU A 111 5.96 -12.04 18.10
C GLU A 111 5.77 -11.88 16.57
N CYS A 112 6.58 -11.06 15.94
CA CYS A 112 6.48 -10.77 14.51
C CYS A 112 7.61 -11.36 13.67
N LYS A 113 8.53 -12.11 14.29
CA LYS A 113 9.67 -12.75 13.62
C LYS A 113 10.52 -11.77 12.80
N GLY A 114 10.69 -10.57 13.30
CA GLY A 114 11.50 -9.53 12.65
C GLY A 114 10.73 -8.65 11.66
N MET A 115 9.47 -8.97 11.34
CA MET A 115 8.70 -8.22 10.34
C MET A 115 8.16 -6.86 10.84
N GLY A 116 8.08 -6.66 12.15
CA GLY A 116 7.51 -5.44 12.74
C GLY A 116 5.99 -5.32 12.61
N LYS A 117 5.33 -6.29 12.01
CA LYS A 117 3.88 -6.33 11.77
C LYS A 117 3.32 -7.74 11.91
N LYS A 118 2.03 -7.85 12.23
CA LYS A 118 1.30 -9.10 12.40
C LYS A 118 0.06 -9.10 11.52
N GLN A 119 -0.28 -10.26 10.98
CA GLN A 119 -1.56 -10.46 10.29
C GLN A 119 -2.71 -10.50 11.31
N THR A 120 -3.75 -9.71 11.04
CA THR A 120 -4.98 -9.65 11.83
C THR A 120 -6.19 -9.60 10.92
N ASN A 121 -7.30 -10.19 11.40
CA ASN A 121 -8.58 -10.06 10.72
C ASN A 121 -9.31 -8.85 11.31
N LYS A 122 -9.61 -7.89 10.46
CA LYS A 122 -10.34 -6.68 10.83
C LYS A 122 -11.78 -6.77 10.39
N LYS A 123 -12.66 -6.27 11.24
CA LYS A 123 -14.07 -6.07 10.91
C LYS A 123 -14.37 -4.58 11.03
N ILE A 124 -14.85 -3.97 9.96
CA ILE A 124 -15.23 -2.56 9.94
C ILE A 124 -16.62 -2.41 9.34
N SER A 125 -17.34 -1.42 9.85
CA SER A 125 -18.63 -1.03 9.31
C SER A 125 -18.43 0.18 8.40
N THR A 126 -18.93 0.08 7.17
CA THR A 126 -18.84 1.16 6.18
C THR A 126 -20.21 1.52 5.67
N ASN A 127 -20.40 2.80 5.35
CA ASN A 127 -21.63 3.27 4.72
C ASN A 127 -21.43 3.35 3.21
N ILE A 128 -22.30 2.67 2.48
CA ILE A 128 -22.40 2.78 1.03
C ILE A 128 -23.40 3.90 0.75
N PRO A 129 -22.98 4.98 0.07
CA PRO A 129 -23.88 6.09 -0.22
C PRO A 129 -24.98 5.67 -1.19
N LYS A 130 -26.10 6.39 -1.18
CA LYS A 130 -27.21 6.22 -2.13
C LYS A 130 -26.75 6.56 -3.54
N GLY A 131 -27.24 5.82 -4.51
CA GLY A 131 -27.01 6.11 -5.93
C GLY A 131 -25.65 5.65 -6.44
N VAL A 132 -24.94 4.75 -5.72
CA VAL A 132 -23.68 4.20 -6.22
C VAL A 132 -23.89 3.43 -7.52
N ASP A 133 -22.95 3.58 -8.43
CA ASP A 133 -22.89 2.83 -9.69
C ASP A 133 -22.05 1.57 -9.55
N ASP A 134 -22.28 0.64 -10.46
CA ASP A 134 -21.39 -0.51 -10.62
C ASP A 134 -19.95 -0.01 -10.93
N GLY A 135 -18.97 -0.63 -10.28
CA GLY A 135 -17.58 -0.20 -10.40
C GLY A 135 -17.19 1.03 -9.56
N THR A 136 -18.09 1.59 -8.76
CA THR A 136 -17.75 2.68 -7.83
C THR A 136 -16.68 2.23 -6.85
N ARG A 137 -15.68 3.10 -6.61
CA ARG A 137 -14.60 2.87 -5.66
C ARG A 137 -14.74 3.78 -4.46
N ILE A 138 -14.75 3.19 -3.28
CA ILE A 138 -14.80 3.91 -2.00
C ILE A 138 -13.47 3.72 -1.30
N ARG A 139 -12.77 4.81 -0.99
CA ARG A 139 -11.51 4.79 -0.26
C ARG A 139 -11.76 4.94 1.22
N LEU A 140 -11.26 4.00 2.00
CA LEU A 140 -11.21 4.06 3.45
C LEU A 140 -9.76 4.31 3.90
N ALA A 141 -9.47 5.57 4.20
CA ALA A 141 -8.11 6.01 4.52
C ALA A 141 -7.57 5.32 5.77
N GLY A 142 -6.31 4.86 5.69
CA GLY A 142 -5.61 4.23 6.81
C GLY A 142 -6.15 2.85 7.23
N LYS A 143 -6.97 2.19 6.39
CA LYS A 143 -7.51 0.85 6.66
C LYS A 143 -6.82 -0.26 5.88
N GLY A 144 -5.74 0.05 5.17
CA GLY A 144 -4.89 -0.93 4.51
C GLY A 144 -3.91 -1.62 5.45
N ASP A 145 -2.84 -2.14 4.89
CA ASP A 145 -1.75 -2.78 5.66
C ASP A 145 -0.93 -1.76 6.45
N ALA A 146 -0.46 -2.18 7.61
CA ALA A 146 0.49 -1.39 8.37
C ALA A 146 1.80 -1.22 7.60
N GLY A 147 2.38 -0.03 7.65
CA GLY A 147 3.71 0.23 7.16
C GLY A 147 4.78 -0.49 7.97
N SER A 148 5.90 -0.77 7.33
CA SER A 148 7.07 -1.32 8.01
C SER A 148 7.78 -0.21 8.78
N ARG A 149 8.44 -0.56 9.91
CA ARG A 149 9.32 0.37 10.67
C ARG A 149 8.68 1.71 11.01
N GLY A 150 7.42 1.70 11.40
CA GLY A 150 6.70 2.94 11.73
C GLY A 150 6.20 3.74 10.53
N GLY A 151 6.31 3.20 9.32
CA GLY A 151 5.73 3.79 8.12
C GLY A 151 4.21 3.96 8.21
N ALA A 152 3.66 4.84 7.38
CA ALA A 152 2.23 5.08 7.33
C ALA A 152 1.47 3.82 6.90
N THR A 153 0.25 3.67 7.41
CA THR A 153 -0.67 2.60 6.98
C THR A 153 -1.18 2.90 5.57
N GLY A 154 -1.39 1.87 4.77
CA GLY A 154 -2.06 1.97 3.48
C GLY A 154 -3.56 2.23 3.63
N ASP A 155 -4.26 2.27 2.52
CA ASP A 155 -5.69 2.50 2.46
C ASP A 155 -6.43 1.22 2.02
N LEU A 156 -7.71 1.13 2.35
CA LEU A 156 -8.59 0.09 1.84
C LEU A 156 -9.50 0.67 0.76
N TYR A 157 -9.49 0.08 -0.41
CA TYR A 157 -10.36 0.43 -1.52
C TYR A 157 -11.48 -0.61 -1.66
N LEU A 158 -12.71 -0.17 -1.47
CA LEU A 158 -13.89 -0.97 -1.73
C LEU A 158 -14.31 -0.77 -3.18
N PHE A 159 -14.43 -1.86 -3.91
CA PHE A 159 -14.97 -1.88 -5.27
C PHE A 159 -16.39 -2.40 -5.20
N ILE A 160 -17.33 -1.54 -5.54
CA ILE A 160 -18.75 -1.87 -5.49
C ILE A 160 -19.14 -2.55 -6.80
N ASN A 161 -19.69 -3.75 -6.69
CA ASN A 161 -20.30 -4.49 -7.79
C ASN A 161 -21.80 -4.56 -7.54
N VAL A 162 -22.58 -3.98 -8.43
CA VAL A 162 -24.03 -4.04 -8.36
C VAL A 162 -24.51 -5.26 -9.14
N HIS A 163 -25.22 -6.19 -8.46
CA HIS A 163 -25.78 -7.34 -9.12
C HIS A 163 -26.80 -6.93 -10.17
N SER A 164 -26.87 -7.68 -11.27
CA SER A 164 -27.95 -7.57 -12.23
C SER A 164 -29.27 -7.88 -11.53
N HIS A 165 -30.32 -7.12 -11.84
CA HIS A 165 -31.67 -7.35 -11.35
C HIS A 165 -32.45 -8.17 -12.36
N ASP A 166 -33.34 -9.06 -11.91
CA ASP A 166 -34.08 -9.98 -12.79
C ASP A 166 -35.05 -9.24 -13.73
N LEU A 167 -35.62 -8.13 -13.26
CA LEU A 167 -36.62 -7.37 -13.99
C LEU A 167 -36.11 -6.05 -14.55
N PHE A 168 -35.18 -5.39 -13.84
CA PHE A 168 -34.72 -4.05 -14.19
C PHE A 168 -33.31 -4.05 -14.76
N LYS A 169 -33.15 -3.33 -15.85
CA LYS A 169 -31.83 -2.97 -16.39
C LYS A 169 -31.55 -1.52 -16.05
N ARG A 170 -30.43 -1.24 -15.38
CA ARG A 170 -30.00 0.12 -15.08
C ARG A 170 -29.05 0.64 -16.14
N SER A 171 -29.30 1.86 -16.61
CA SER A 171 -28.37 2.63 -17.42
C SER A 171 -28.28 4.03 -16.82
N ASP A 172 -27.14 4.33 -16.20
CA ASP A 172 -26.91 5.56 -15.45
C ASP A 172 -27.98 5.80 -14.36
N GLU A 173 -28.81 6.82 -14.52
CA GLU A 173 -29.90 7.17 -13.60
C GLU A 173 -31.24 6.52 -13.96
N ASN A 174 -31.31 5.85 -15.11
CA ASN A 174 -32.55 5.30 -15.63
C ASN A 174 -32.69 3.80 -15.38
N LEU A 175 -33.91 3.37 -15.09
CA LEU A 175 -34.27 1.96 -15.00
C LEU A 175 -35.15 1.60 -16.17
N PHE A 176 -34.80 0.51 -16.84
CA PHE A 176 -35.58 -0.04 -17.96
C PHE A 176 -36.21 -1.37 -17.53
N PHE A 177 -37.47 -1.53 -17.90
CA PHE A 177 -38.23 -2.75 -17.71
C PHE A 177 -38.82 -3.17 -19.03
N GLU A 178 -38.59 -4.42 -19.43
CA GLU A 178 -39.22 -5.01 -20.61
C GLU A 178 -40.49 -5.75 -20.17
N PHE A 179 -41.63 -5.27 -20.61
CA PHE A 179 -42.93 -5.94 -20.37
C PHE A 179 -43.04 -7.13 -21.33
N PRO A 180 -43.32 -8.36 -20.83
CA PRO A 180 -43.50 -9.54 -21.69
C PRO A 180 -44.77 -9.47 -22.54
#